data_12c2c0c41f607d1f3284ab4255395ce3
#
_entry.id   12c2c0c41f607d1f3284ab4255395ce3
#
_cell.length_a   1.000
_cell.length_b   1.000
_cell.length_c   1.000
_cell.angle_alpha   90.00
_cell.angle_beta   90.00
_cell.angle_gamma   90.00
#
_symmetry.space_group_name_H-M   'P 1'
#
loop_
_entity.id
_entity.type
_entity.pdbx_description
1 polymer ?
#
loop_
_entity_poly.entity_id
_entity_poly.type
_entity_poly.pdbx_seq_one_letter_code
_entity_poly.pdbx_strand_id
1 'polypeptide(L)'
;ESSLKVHVSNLRRKLREARRAAEDDPAYQPNVTALTAALPKDLEASEIEVRLGATWIAPEYIQQFMAETFLMTEYNRKYIRVLYVKATSTWFITNKNWVSDQDVTARTTYGTDRRSAYEILEETLNLRDVRIYDTVTDPGGKEKRVLNARATTLAAQKQQMIKDAFKDWLWQDPERRRTLVRHYNDTMNCIRPREYDGSNIVFHG
;
A
#
# COMPACT_ATOMS: atom_id res chain seq x y z
N GLU A 1 27.34 -11.58 20.61
CA GLU A 1 26.17 -11.86 19.77
C GLU A 1 26.12 -10.82 18.67
N SER A 2 26.78 -11.16 17.56
CA SER A 2 26.86 -10.32 16.35
C SER A 2 25.59 -10.54 15.54
N SER A 3 24.64 -9.62 15.66
CA SER A 3 23.47 -9.54 14.79
C SER A 3 23.95 -9.34 13.36
N LEU A 4 23.88 -10.38 12.53
CA LEU A 4 24.05 -10.29 11.08
C LEU A 4 22.94 -9.41 10.51
N LYS A 5 23.19 -8.10 10.44
CA LYS A 5 22.40 -7.19 9.61
C LYS A 5 22.55 -7.66 8.16
N VAL A 6 21.58 -8.43 7.69
CA VAL A 6 21.44 -8.73 6.26
C VAL A 6 21.28 -7.39 5.55
N HIS A 7 22.37 -6.87 5.01
CA HIS A 7 22.35 -5.70 4.15
C HIS A 7 21.70 -6.12 2.83
N VAL A 8 20.38 -6.00 2.79
CA VAL A 8 19.63 -6.11 1.54
C VAL A 8 20.06 -4.92 0.67
N SER A 9 20.95 -5.17 -0.24
CA SER A 9 21.53 -4.10 -1.06
C SER A 9 20.75 -3.94 -2.34
N ASN A 10 20.26 -2.73 -2.58
CA ASN A 10 19.59 -2.35 -3.82
C ASN A 10 20.55 -2.46 -5.02
N LEU A 11 20.36 -3.50 -5.85
CA LEU A 11 21.21 -3.78 -7.02
C LEU A 11 21.21 -2.64 -8.03
N ARG A 12 20.09 -1.94 -8.21
CA ARG A 12 19.99 -0.80 -9.14
C ARG A 12 20.81 0.39 -8.66
N ARG A 13 20.86 0.64 -7.35
CA ARG A 13 21.74 1.67 -6.78
C ARG A 13 23.20 1.30 -7.00
N LYS A 14 23.58 0.06 -6.71
CA LYS A 14 24.94 -0.42 -6.93
C LYS A 14 25.36 -0.32 -8.40
N LEU A 15 24.45 -0.66 -9.32
CA LEU A 15 24.74 -0.53 -10.74
C LEU A 15 24.96 0.93 -11.16
N ARG A 16 24.16 1.87 -10.63
CA ARG A 16 24.41 3.31 -10.90
C ARG A 16 25.76 3.78 -10.37
N GLU A 17 26.14 3.35 -9.17
CA GLU A 17 27.44 3.66 -8.57
C GLU A 17 28.59 3.04 -9.39
N ALA A 18 28.46 1.76 -9.83
CA ALA A 18 29.44 1.09 -10.66
C ALA A 18 29.61 1.74 -12.05
N ARG A 19 28.53 2.20 -12.68
CA ARG A 19 28.58 2.92 -13.96
C ARG A 19 29.35 4.23 -13.83
N ARG A 20 29.09 5.02 -12.77
CA ARG A 20 29.85 6.25 -12.51
C ARG A 20 31.33 5.95 -12.29
N ALA A 21 31.66 4.93 -11.50
CA ALA A 21 33.05 4.54 -11.30
C ALA A 21 33.72 4.08 -12.58
N ALA A 22 33.01 3.39 -13.49
CA ALA A 22 33.52 2.94 -14.77
C ALA A 22 33.68 4.08 -15.80
N GLU A 23 32.99 5.22 -15.63
CA GLU A 23 33.21 6.45 -16.39
C GLU A 23 34.60 7.08 -16.05
N ASP A 24 34.97 6.99 -14.75
CA ASP A 24 36.24 7.53 -14.24
C ASP A 24 37.40 6.53 -14.45
N ASP A 25 37.16 5.21 -14.27
CA ASP A 25 38.17 4.14 -14.43
C ASP A 25 37.54 2.89 -15.08
N PRO A 26 37.96 2.54 -16.31
CA PRO A 26 37.51 1.36 -17.04
C PRO A 26 37.71 0.02 -16.31
N ALA A 27 38.57 -0.03 -15.30
CA ALA A 27 38.80 -1.24 -14.49
C ALA A 27 37.52 -1.70 -13.77
N TYR A 28 36.55 -0.82 -13.58
CA TYR A 28 35.25 -1.14 -12.96
C TYR A 28 34.19 -1.69 -13.94
N GLN A 29 34.50 -1.75 -15.25
CA GLN A 29 33.55 -2.27 -16.25
C GLN A 29 33.06 -3.71 -15.99
N PRO A 30 33.88 -4.65 -15.49
CA PRO A 30 33.43 -5.98 -15.11
C PRO A 30 32.33 -5.96 -14.04
N ASN A 31 32.37 -5.01 -13.09
CA ASN A 31 31.35 -4.84 -12.06
C ASN A 31 30.01 -4.39 -12.68
N VAL A 32 30.03 -3.49 -13.65
CA VAL A 32 28.84 -3.06 -14.40
C VAL A 32 28.20 -4.24 -15.11
N THR A 33 28.99 -5.06 -15.77
CA THR A 33 28.53 -6.26 -16.50
C THR A 33 27.88 -7.26 -15.52
N ALA A 34 28.57 -7.59 -14.43
CA ALA A 34 28.07 -8.53 -13.42
C ALA A 34 26.77 -8.04 -12.75
N LEU A 35 26.71 -6.77 -12.36
CA LEU A 35 25.51 -6.18 -11.75
C LEU A 35 24.34 -6.10 -12.74
N THR A 36 24.60 -5.82 -14.02
CA THR A 36 23.58 -5.81 -15.06
C THR A 36 22.98 -7.21 -15.26
N ALA A 37 23.81 -8.24 -15.28
CA ALA A 37 23.36 -9.62 -15.38
C ALA A 37 22.59 -10.11 -14.13
N ALA A 38 22.90 -9.56 -12.97
CA ALA A 38 22.24 -9.90 -11.70
C ALA A 38 20.90 -9.18 -11.46
N LEU A 39 20.61 -8.12 -12.23
CA LEU A 39 19.36 -7.37 -12.06
C LEU A 39 18.13 -8.22 -12.42
N PRO A 40 17.07 -8.17 -11.60
CA PRO A 40 15.80 -8.72 -12.00
C PRO A 40 15.22 -7.92 -13.19
N LYS A 41 14.48 -8.63 -14.07
CA LYS A 41 13.73 -8.00 -15.16
C LYS A 41 12.77 -6.95 -14.59
N ASP A 42 12.62 -5.83 -15.29
CA ASP A 42 11.61 -4.84 -14.94
C ASP A 42 10.20 -5.44 -15.09
N LEU A 43 9.39 -5.26 -14.08
CA LEU A 43 7.98 -5.64 -14.07
C LEU A 43 7.14 -4.56 -14.74
N GLU A 44 6.15 -4.97 -15.50
CA GLU A 44 5.12 -4.10 -16.07
C GLU A 44 3.98 -3.87 -15.08
N ALA A 45 3.12 -2.89 -15.34
CA ALA A 45 2.00 -2.56 -14.44
C ALA A 45 1.08 -3.76 -14.16
N SER A 46 0.87 -4.64 -15.14
CA SER A 46 0.08 -5.86 -15.03
C SER A 46 0.70 -6.94 -14.15
N GLU A 47 2.02 -6.89 -13.97
CA GLU A 47 2.80 -7.85 -13.18
C GLU A 47 2.99 -7.37 -11.72
N ILE A 48 2.68 -6.09 -11.45
CA ILE A 48 2.83 -5.49 -10.11
C ILE A 48 1.54 -5.67 -9.32
N GLU A 49 1.61 -6.44 -8.24
CA GLU A 49 0.50 -6.54 -7.30
C GLU A 49 0.32 -5.24 -6.51
N VAL A 50 -0.88 -4.66 -6.63
CA VAL A 50 -1.26 -3.43 -5.94
C VAL A 50 -2.23 -3.74 -4.81
N ARG A 51 -1.94 -3.18 -3.64
CA ARG A 51 -2.78 -3.28 -2.46
C ARG A 51 -2.83 -1.92 -1.74
N LEU A 52 -4.03 -1.50 -1.34
CA LEU A 52 -4.20 -0.37 -0.42
C LEU A 52 -3.42 -0.66 0.88
N GLY A 53 -2.71 0.34 1.37
CA GLY A 53 -1.82 0.21 2.52
C GLY A 53 -0.39 -0.23 2.20
N ALA A 54 -0.09 -0.52 0.94
CA ALA A 54 1.29 -0.79 0.52
C ALA A 54 2.15 0.48 0.68
N THR A 55 3.23 0.38 1.44
CA THR A 55 4.06 1.54 1.85
C THR A 55 4.95 2.11 0.74
N TRP A 56 5.04 1.42 -0.41
CA TRP A 56 5.72 1.95 -1.59
C TRP A 56 4.87 2.96 -2.38
N ILE A 57 3.55 3.01 -2.10
CA ILE A 57 2.63 3.99 -2.68
C ILE A 57 2.57 5.18 -1.73
N ALA A 58 3.00 6.35 -2.19
CA ALA A 58 3.02 7.55 -1.37
C ALA A 58 1.60 8.01 -0.97
N PRO A 59 1.42 8.61 0.24
CA PRO A 59 0.13 9.08 0.73
C PRO A 59 -0.60 10.02 -0.23
N GLU A 60 0.14 10.77 -1.04
CA GLU A 60 -0.39 11.71 -2.03
C GLU A 60 -1.24 11.00 -3.10
N TYR A 61 -0.87 9.79 -3.52
CA TYR A 61 -1.67 9.00 -4.46
C TYR A 61 -2.98 8.52 -3.82
N ILE A 62 -2.94 8.15 -2.54
CA ILE A 62 -4.16 7.78 -1.81
C ILE A 62 -5.07 9.00 -1.64
N GLN A 63 -4.48 10.17 -1.34
CA GLN A 63 -5.21 11.44 -1.25
C GLN A 63 -5.87 11.79 -2.58
N GLN A 64 -5.17 11.65 -3.69
CA GLN A 64 -5.71 11.92 -5.03
C GLN A 64 -6.81 10.93 -5.40
N PHE A 65 -6.59 9.63 -5.17
CA PHE A 65 -7.62 8.59 -5.34
C PHE A 65 -8.90 8.95 -4.59
N MET A 66 -8.76 9.26 -3.30
CA MET A 66 -9.88 9.62 -2.44
C MET A 66 -10.63 10.85 -2.99
N ALA A 67 -9.89 11.88 -3.42
CA ALA A 67 -10.46 13.10 -3.95
C ALA A 67 -11.23 12.89 -5.26
N GLU A 68 -10.70 12.07 -6.16
CA GLU A 68 -11.29 11.81 -7.47
C GLU A 68 -12.42 10.77 -7.39
N THR A 69 -12.20 9.67 -6.71
CA THR A 69 -13.16 8.54 -6.66
C THR A 69 -14.36 8.83 -5.76
N PHE A 70 -14.13 9.51 -4.63
CA PHE A 70 -15.24 9.88 -3.72
C PHE A 70 -15.86 11.23 -4.09
N LEU A 71 -15.42 11.87 -5.19
CA LEU A 71 -15.94 13.15 -5.68
C LEU A 71 -15.91 14.24 -4.58
N MET A 72 -14.79 14.36 -3.89
CA MET A 72 -14.67 15.27 -2.76
C MET A 72 -14.88 16.72 -3.17
N THR A 73 -15.68 17.45 -2.38
CA THR A 73 -15.80 18.91 -2.50
C THR A 73 -14.47 19.59 -2.20
N GLU A 74 -14.29 20.84 -2.66
CA GLU A 74 -13.09 21.64 -2.35
C GLU A 74 -12.89 21.79 -0.83
N TYR A 75 -13.98 21.92 -0.08
CA TYR A 75 -13.95 21.99 1.38
C TYR A 75 -13.37 20.67 1.97
N ASN A 76 -13.91 19.52 1.56
CA ASN A 76 -13.45 18.22 2.04
C ASN A 76 -11.99 17.97 1.65
N ARG A 77 -11.57 18.33 0.44
CA ARG A 77 -10.18 18.23 -0.02
C ARG A 77 -9.20 19.01 0.84
N LYS A 78 -9.64 20.13 1.43
CA LYS A 78 -8.79 20.96 2.29
C LYS A 78 -8.59 20.35 3.67
N TYR A 79 -9.58 19.72 4.25
CA TYR A 79 -9.59 19.31 5.66
C TYR A 79 -9.44 17.80 5.88
N ILE A 80 -9.84 16.96 4.92
CA ILE A 80 -9.70 15.51 5.01
C ILE A 80 -8.39 15.12 4.32
N ARG A 81 -7.41 14.65 5.11
CA ARG A 81 -6.06 14.33 4.65
C ARG A 81 -5.67 12.91 5.00
N VAL A 82 -4.93 12.29 4.09
CA VAL A 82 -4.30 10.98 4.32
C VAL A 82 -2.89 11.19 4.88
N LEU A 83 -2.58 10.53 5.97
CA LEU A 83 -1.30 10.58 6.65
C LEU A 83 -0.78 9.16 6.88
N TYR A 84 0.52 8.96 6.71
CA TYR A 84 1.21 7.73 7.09
C TYR A 84 2.26 8.00 8.15
N VAL A 85 2.12 7.38 9.31
CA VAL A 85 3.07 7.51 10.43
C VAL A 85 4.04 6.33 10.39
N LYS A 86 5.26 6.57 9.93
CA LYS A 86 6.30 5.53 9.77
C LYS A 86 6.65 4.82 11.07
N ALA A 87 6.66 5.55 12.20
CA ALA A 87 7.04 4.99 13.50
C ALA A 87 6.09 3.87 13.97
N THR A 88 4.80 3.98 13.68
CA THR A 88 3.78 2.99 14.05
C THR A 88 3.30 2.16 12.85
N SER A 89 3.80 2.45 11.65
CA SER A 89 3.32 1.85 10.39
C SER A 89 1.81 1.96 10.21
N THR A 90 1.23 3.10 10.60
CA THR A 90 -0.22 3.29 10.65
C THR A 90 -0.65 4.41 9.71
N TRP A 91 -1.74 4.18 9.01
CA TRP A 91 -2.41 5.16 8.17
C TRP A 91 -3.54 5.83 8.94
N PHE A 92 -3.70 7.13 8.72
CA PHE A 92 -4.77 7.94 9.31
C PHE A 92 -5.43 8.79 8.24
N ILE A 93 -6.75 8.95 8.35
CA ILE A 93 -7.52 9.93 7.58
C ILE A 93 -8.08 10.95 8.57
N THR A 94 -7.59 12.19 8.46
CA THR A 94 -8.06 13.27 9.35
C THR A 94 -9.51 13.61 9.04
N ASN A 95 -10.26 14.02 10.05
CA ASN A 95 -11.66 14.48 9.89
C ASN A 95 -12.57 13.52 9.10
N LYS A 96 -12.27 12.22 9.09
CA LYS A 96 -13.03 11.19 8.37
C LYS A 96 -14.51 11.11 8.74
N ASN A 97 -14.89 11.69 9.88
CA ASN A 97 -16.27 11.76 10.34
C ASN A 97 -17.02 13.03 9.84
N TRP A 98 -16.32 13.94 9.17
CA TRP A 98 -16.90 15.18 8.64
C TRP A 98 -17.54 14.95 7.28
N VAL A 99 -18.40 13.99 7.19
CA VAL A 99 -19.10 13.62 5.96
C VAL A 99 -20.48 14.27 5.99
N SER A 100 -20.73 15.17 5.07
CA SER A 100 -22.04 15.77 4.87
C SER A 100 -23.07 14.73 4.44
N ASP A 101 -24.33 14.90 4.82
CA ASP A 101 -25.44 14.07 4.34
C ASP A 101 -25.63 14.19 2.82
N GLN A 102 -25.11 15.27 2.23
CA GLN A 102 -25.14 15.51 0.78
C GLN A 102 -24.02 14.77 0.03
N ASP A 103 -23.03 14.20 0.73
CA ASP A 103 -21.95 13.42 0.12
C ASP A 103 -22.41 11.99 -0.16
N VAL A 104 -23.23 11.85 -1.19
CA VAL A 104 -23.80 10.55 -1.62
C VAL A 104 -22.70 9.52 -1.90
N THR A 105 -21.60 9.94 -2.50
CA THR A 105 -20.52 9.04 -2.89
C THR A 105 -19.84 8.45 -1.65
N ALA A 106 -19.48 9.26 -0.67
CA ALA A 106 -18.83 8.80 0.54
C ALA A 106 -19.77 8.09 1.53
N ARG A 107 -21.09 8.38 1.48
CA ARG A 107 -22.07 7.75 2.37
C ARG A 107 -22.72 6.51 1.81
N THR A 108 -23.02 6.51 0.51
CA THR A 108 -23.86 5.47 -0.10
C THR A 108 -23.11 4.61 -1.10
N THR A 109 -22.37 5.23 -2.04
CA THR A 109 -21.68 4.49 -3.11
C THR A 109 -20.55 3.66 -2.52
N TYR A 110 -19.63 4.28 -1.78
CA TYR A 110 -18.47 3.63 -1.17
C TYR A 110 -18.58 3.52 0.36
N GLY A 111 -19.63 4.06 0.96
CA GLY A 111 -19.94 4.00 2.37
C GLY A 111 -21.23 3.23 2.67
N THR A 112 -21.58 3.23 3.93
CA THR A 112 -22.85 2.73 4.50
C THR A 112 -23.40 3.74 5.50
N ASP A 113 -24.65 3.58 5.97
CA ASP A 113 -25.23 4.41 7.03
C ASP A 113 -24.43 4.38 8.33
N ARG A 114 -23.62 3.34 8.55
CA ARG A 114 -22.86 3.09 9.78
C ARG A 114 -21.37 3.45 9.65
N ARG A 115 -20.83 3.49 8.43
CA ARG A 115 -19.42 3.79 8.12
C ARG A 115 -19.31 4.56 6.83
N SER A 116 -18.63 5.70 6.86
CA SER A 116 -18.31 6.45 5.66
C SER A 116 -17.23 5.76 4.83
N ALA A 117 -17.12 6.14 3.54
CA ALA A 117 -16.04 5.67 2.68
C ALA A 117 -14.64 5.97 3.24
N TYR A 118 -14.47 7.10 3.94
CA TYR A 118 -13.21 7.49 4.57
C TYR A 118 -12.83 6.57 5.73
N GLU A 119 -13.79 6.17 6.56
CA GLU A 119 -13.57 5.21 7.64
C GLU A 119 -13.23 3.82 7.09
N ILE A 120 -13.96 3.37 6.07
CA ILE A 120 -13.70 2.07 5.40
C ILE A 120 -12.32 2.09 4.73
N LEU A 121 -11.95 3.20 4.06
CA LEU A 121 -10.63 3.35 3.45
C LEU A 121 -9.52 3.31 4.49
N GLU A 122 -9.66 3.98 5.63
CA GLU A 122 -8.65 3.94 6.70
C GLU A 122 -8.45 2.53 7.26
N GLU A 123 -9.54 1.79 7.53
CA GLU A 123 -9.44 0.38 7.94
C GLU A 123 -8.72 -0.46 6.88
N THR A 124 -9.04 -0.23 5.60
CA THR A 124 -8.41 -0.94 4.47
C THR A 124 -6.92 -0.64 4.35
N LEU A 125 -6.52 0.62 4.50
CA LEU A 125 -5.11 1.04 4.50
C LEU A 125 -4.31 0.38 5.63
N ASN A 126 -4.96 0.15 6.77
CA ASN A 126 -4.37 -0.53 7.93
C ASN A 126 -4.54 -2.06 7.87
N LEU A 127 -4.97 -2.62 6.74
CA LEU A 127 -5.16 -4.06 6.53
C LEU A 127 -6.16 -4.70 7.51
N ARG A 128 -7.18 -3.94 7.92
CA ARG A 128 -8.23 -4.40 8.83
C ARG A 128 -9.52 -4.64 8.08
N ASP A 129 -10.24 -5.67 8.49
CA ASP A 129 -11.60 -5.90 8.04
C ASP A 129 -12.56 -4.98 8.80
N VAL A 130 -13.49 -4.38 8.07
CA VAL A 130 -14.51 -3.54 8.68
C VAL A 130 -15.50 -4.40 9.46
N ARG A 131 -15.71 -4.07 10.72
CA ARG A 131 -16.67 -4.75 11.62
C ARG A 131 -17.61 -3.75 12.26
N ILE A 132 -18.91 -4.01 12.17
CA ILE A 132 -19.95 -3.17 12.72
C ILE A 132 -20.56 -3.85 13.95
N TYR A 133 -20.67 -3.11 15.04
CA TYR A 133 -21.22 -3.61 16.30
C TYR A 133 -22.43 -2.78 16.71
N ASP A 134 -23.43 -3.45 17.28
CA ASP A 134 -24.54 -2.83 17.98
C ASP A 134 -24.30 -2.91 19.48
N THR A 135 -24.78 -1.91 20.21
CA THR A 135 -24.81 -1.95 21.66
C THR A 135 -26.18 -2.46 22.08
N VAL A 136 -26.19 -3.56 22.80
CA VAL A 136 -27.42 -4.20 23.33
C VAL A 136 -27.33 -4.19 24.83
N THR A 137 -28.42 -3.76 25.50
CA THR A 137 -28.54 -3.79 26.95
C THR A 137 -29.14 -5.14 27.37
N ASP A 138 -28.48 -5.87 28.24
CA ASP A 138 -28.97 -7.12 28.76
C ASP A 138 -30.10 -6.87 29.83
N PRO A 139 -30.84 -7.90 30.23
CA PRO A 139 -31.91 -7.76 31.26
C PRO A 139 -31.42 -7.22 32.60
N GLY A 140 -30.11 -7.28 32.85
CA GLY A 140 -29.48 -6.71 34.06
C GLY A 140 -29.04 -5.26 33.93
N GLY A 141 -29.36 -4.59 32.78
CA GLY A 141 -28.99 -3.19 32.52
C GLY A 141 -27.55 -3.00 32.07
N LYS A 142 -26.79 -4.06 31.76
CA LYS A 142 -25.40 -3.99 31.33
C LYS A 142 -25.31 -3.93 29.81
N GLU A 143 -24.57 -2.95 29.30
CA GLU A 143 -24.32 -2.82 27.87
C GLU A 143 -23.33 -3.87 27.36
N LYS A 144 -23.65 -4.50 26.23
CA LYS A 144 -22.82 -5.47 25.54
C LYS A 144 -22.73 -5.11 24.06
N ARG A 145 -21.52 -5.15 23.51
CA ARG A 145 -21.29 -4.99 22.06
C ARG A 145 -21.51 -6.34 21.36
N VAL A 146 -22.42 -6.36 20.40
CA VAL A 146 -22.77 -7.54 19.59
C VAL A 146 -22.48 -7.24 18.12
N LEU A 147 -21.80 -8.17 17.42
CA LEU A 147 -21.51 -8.01 16.01
C LEU A 147 -22.81 -7.99 15.20
N ASN A 148 -23.00 -6.92 14.42
CA ASN A 148 -24.09 -6.85 13.44
C ASN A 148 -23.59 -7.48 12.12
N ALA A 149 -23.95 -8.74 11.90
CA ALA A 149 -23.49 -9.51 10.73
C ALA A 149 -23.93 -8.86 9.41
N ARG A 150 -25.18 -8.39 9.30
CA ARG A 150 -25.71 -7.75 8.08
C ARG A 150 -24.98 -6.46 7.74
N ALA A 151 -24.82 -5.57 8.70
CA ALA A 151 -24.12 -4.30 8.50
C ALA A 151 -22.63 -4.54 8.21
N THR A 152 -22.00 -5.53 8.85
CA THR A 152 -20.61 -5.94 8.59
C THR A 152 -20.43 -6.46 7.16
N THR A 153 -21.33 -7.33 6.69
CA THR A 153 -21.29 -7.84 5.31
C THR A 153 -21.41 -6.72 4.29
N LEU A 154 -22.33 -5.77 4.49
CA LEU A 154 -22.49 -4.61 3.60
C LEU A 154 -21.22 -3.76 3.59
N ALA A 155 -20.63 -3.47 4.74
CA ALA A 155 -19.39 -2.71 4.85
C ALA A 155 -18.21 -3.43 4.19
N ALA A 156 -18.12 -4.76 4.31
CA ALA A 156 -17.10 -5.57 3.63
C ALA A 156 -17.24 -5.53 2.10
N GLN A 157 -18.47 -5.52 1.57
CA GLN A 157 -18.70 -5.30 0.13
C GLN A 157 -18.21 -3.93 -0.33
N LYS A 158 -18.49 -2.86 0.45
CA LYS A 158 -17.97 -1.51 0.15
C LYS A 158 -16.45 -1.46 0.24
N GLN A 159 -15.87 -2.14 1.20
CA GLN A 159 -14.42 -2.27 1.32
C GLN A 159 -13.80 -2.93 0.07
N GLN A 160 -14.43 -3.99 -0.45
CA GLN A 160 -13.97 -4.63 -1.68
C GLN A 160 -14.11 -3.70 -2.89
N MET A 161 -15.23 -3.00 -3.03
CA MET A 161 -15.44 -2.01 -4.09
C MET A 161 -14.35 -0.91 -4.09
N ILE A 162 -13.94 -0.44 -2.92
CA ILE A 162 -12.85 0.56 -2.78
C ILE A 162 -11.51 -0.05 -3.23
N LYS A 163 -11.22 -1.30 -2.87
CA LYS A 163 -9.99 -1.99 -3.28
C LYS A 163 -9.91 -2.14 -4.81
N ASP A 164 -11.02 -2.53 -5.43
CA ASP A 164 -11.09 -2.72 -6.88
C ASP A 164 -10.99 -1.38 -7.62
N ALA A 165 -11.75 -0.38 -7.19
CA ALA A 165 -11.68 0.97 -7.73
C ALA A 165 -10.27 1.57 -7.64
N PHE A 166 -9.53 1.29 -6.54
CA PHE A 166 -8.16 1.77 -6.39
C PHE A 166 -7.20 1.13 -7.39
N LYS A 167 -7.31 -0.17 -7.64
CA LYS A 167 -6.47 -0.87 -8.63
C LYS A 167 -6.68 -0.29 -10.03
N ASP A 168 -7.94 -0.10 -10.42
CA ASP A 168 -8.29 0.45 -11.73
C ASP A 168 -7.79 1.90 -11.85
N TRP A 169 -8.09 2.72 -10.86
CA TRP A 169 -7.67 4.12 -10.83
C TRP A 169 -6.15 4.28 -10.90
N LEU A 170 -5.39 3.46 -10.17
CA LEU A 170 -3.93 3.61 -10.06
C LEU A 170 -3.25 3.48 -11.43
N TRP A 171 -3.72 2.57 -12.26
CA TRP A 171 -3.13 2.27 -13.55
C TRP A 171 -3.80 2.97 -14.74
N GLN A 172 -4.91 3.66 -14.53
CA GLN A 172 -5.68 4.32 -15.58
C GLN A 172 -4.90 5.47 -16.23
N ASP A 173 -4.29 6.34 -15.43
CA ASP A 173 -3.51 7.47 -15.91
C ASP A 173 -2.12 7.01 -16.40
N PRO A 174 -1.71 7.30 -17.67
CA PRO A 174 -0.45 6.82 -18.23
C PRO A 174 0.80 7.39 -17.54
N GLU A 175 0.75 8.64 -17.06
CA GLU A 175 1.88 9.28 -16.38
C GLU A 175 2.08 8.71 -14.99
N ARG A 176 1.00 8.60 -14.23
CA ARG A 176 1.00 7.96 -12.91
C ARG A 176 1.48 6.52 -13.01
N ARG A 177 0.96 5.75 -13.98
CA ARG A 177 1.39 4.38 -14.24
C ARG A 177 2.89 4.29 -14.51
N ARG A 178 3.44 5.10 -15.41
CA ARG A 178 4.87 5.13 -15.74
C ARG A 178 5.73 5.44 -14.52
N THR A 179 5.34 6.45 -13.75
CA THR A 179 6.05 6.88 -12.54
C THR A 179 6.06 5.79 -11.48
N LEU A 180 4.90 5.17 -11.22
CA LEU A 180 4.78 4.13 -10.19
C LEU A 180 5.45 2.82 -10.57
N VAL A 181 5.35 2.39 -11.84
CA VAL A 181 6.09 1.22 -12.35
C VAL A 181 7.59 1.43 -12.18
N ARG A 182 8.11 2.62 -12.54
CA ARG A 182 9.53 2.93 -12.36
C ARG A 182 9.93 2.93 -10.90
N HIS A 183 9.12 3.59 -10.04
CA HIS A 183 9.36 3.62 -8.60
C HIS A 183 9.38 2.21 -7.99
N TYR A 184 8.42 1.36 -8.36
CA TYR A 184 8.36 -0.02 -7.88
C TYR A 184 9.59 -0.82 -8.28
N ASN A 185 9.99 -0.77 -9.55
CA ASN A 185 11.16 -1.47 -10.02
C ASN A 185 12.44 -0.98 -9.34
N ASP A 186 12.56 0.32 -9.07
CA ASP A 186 13.75 0.91 -8.43
C ASP A 186 13.84 0.62 -6.93
N THR A 187 12.71 0.42 -6.24
CA THR A 187 12.68 0.30 -4.78
C THR A 187 12.32 -1.10 -4.29
N MET A 188 11.41 -1.79 -4.96
CA MET A 188 10.87 -3.08 -4.53
C MET A 188 11.43 -4.24 -5.36
N ASN A 189 11.50 -4.10 -6.69
CA ASN A 189 12.07 -5.10 -7.61
C ASN A 189 13.58 -4.86 -7.85
N CYS A 190 14.33 -4.71 -6.77
CA CYS A 190 15.76 -4.36 -6.84
C CYS A 190 16.64 -5.33 -6.04
N ILE A 191 16.08 -6.45 -5.60
CA ILE A 191 16.73 -7.45 -4.77
C ILE A 191 16.61 -8.80 -5.47
N ARG A 192 17.71 -9.53 -5.55
CA ARG A 192 17.68 -10.95 -5.90
C ARG A 192 17.85 -11.78 -4.63
N PRO A 193 16.88 -12.64 -4.28
CA PRO A 193 17.06 -13.59 -3.19
C PRO A 193 18.28 -14.48 -3.48
N ARG A 194 19.03 -14.86 -2.45
CA ARG A 194 20.07 -15.88 -2.59
C ARG A 194 19.39 -17.22 -2.79
N GLU A 195 19.71 -17.87 -3.87
CA GLU A 195 19.36 -19.27 -4.09
C GLU A 195 20.42 -20.12 -3.40
N TYR A 196 20.02 -20.87 -2.39
CA TYR A 196 20.86 -21.88 -1.73
C TYR A 196 20.50 -23.21 -2.37
N ASP A 197 21.43 -23.78 -3.15
CA ASP A 197 21.25 -25.08 -3.79
C ASP A 197 21.44 -26.27 -2.82
N GLY A 198 21.84 -26.00 -1.57
CA GLY A 198 22.07 -27.03 -0.56
C GLY A 198 23.30 -27.92 -0.81
N SER A 199 24.06 -27.68 -1.90
CA SER A 199 25.22 -28.52 -2.27
C SER A 199 26.35 -28.55 -1.24
N ASN A 200 26.37 -27.56 -0.33
CA ASN A 200 27.39 -27.41 0.70
C ASN A 200 26.97 -27.97 2.08
N ILE A 201 25.79 -28.61 2.19
CA ILE A 201 25.35 -29.22 3.45
C ILE A 201 25.88 -30.65 3.50
N VAL A 202 27.02 -30.83 4.15
CA VAL A 202 27.56 -32.18 4.47
C VAL A 202 27.09 -32.52 5.89
N PHE A 203 26.18 -33.49 6.01
CA PHE A 203 25.83 -34.09 7.27
C PHE A 203 26.94 -35.09 7.65
N HIS A 204 27.71 -34.77 8.67
CA HIS A 204 28.60 -35.71 9.30
C HIS A 204 27.77 -36.63 10.23
N GLY A 205 27.56 -37.86 9.79
CA GLY A 205 26.95 -38.94 10.60
C GLY A 205 27.90 -39.47 11.65
#